data_3f82932fcdf37d5aaa1fa78e168db4b5
#
_entry.id   3f82932fcdf37d5aaa1fa78e168db4b5
#
_cell.length_a   1.000
_cell.length_b   1.000
_cell.length_c   1.000
_cell.angle_alpha   90.00
_cell.angle_beta   90.00
_cell.angle_gamma   90.00
#
_symmetry.space_group_name_H-M   'P 1'
#
loop_
_entity.id
_entity.type
_entity.pdbx_description
1 polymer ?
#
loop_
_entity_poly.entity_id
_entity_poly.type
_entity_poly.pdbx_seq_one_letter_code
_entity_poly.pdbx_strand_id
1 'polypeptide(L)'
;MVWKIEVTREAEKGLARIDQQEAKRIITYLRKRVALNPRQCGKALQGDLSGLWRYRIGDYRVLCDIKDAEVSVLVIRFAHRKEVYR
;
A
#
# COMPACT_ATOMS: atom_id res chain seq x y z
N MET A 1 2.58 18.97 -2.16
CA MET A 1 3.76 18.09 -2.29
C MET A 1 3.31 16.68 -2.63
N VAL A 2 3.99 16.06 -3.56
CA VAL A 2 3.64 14.71 -4.00
C VAL A 2 4.65 13.72 -3.43
N TRP A 3 4.14 12.70 -2.76
CA TRP A 3 4.98 11.65 -2.19
C TRP A 3 5.34 10.64 -3.27
N LYS A 4 6.57 10.16 -3.23
CA LYS A 4 7.03 9.14 -4.16
C LYS A 4 6.46 7.78 -3.73
N ILE A 5 5.94 7.03 -4.69
CA ILE A 5 5.44 5.68 -4.44
C ILE A 5 6.48 4.68 -4.94
N GLU A 6 7.04 3.92 -4.01
CA GLU A 6 8.00 2.87 -4.33
C GLU A 6 7.39 1.52 -4.02
N VAL A 7 7.79 0.49 -4.76
CA VAL A 7 7.21 -0.84 -4.64
C VAL A 7 8.33 -1.86 -4.49
N THR A 8 8.24 -2.70 -3.46
CA THR A 8 9.24 -3.77 -3.28
C THR A 8 9.05 -4.83 -4.36
N ARG A 9 10.08 -5.66 -4.55
CA ARG A 9 9.99 -6.76 -5.49
C ARG A 9 8.86 -7.72 -5.14
N GLU A 10 8.68 -8.01 -3.86
CA GLU A 10 7.59 -8.85 -3.41
C GLU A 10 6.23 -8.25 -3.76
N ALA A 11 6.08 -6.95 -3.55
CA ALA A 11 4.83 -6.27 -3.89
C ALA A 11 4.61 -6.26 -5.41
N GLU A 12 5.64 -6.08 -6.21
CA GLU A 12 5.53 -6.16 -7.66
C GLU A 12 5.03 -7.53 -8.11
N LYS A 13 5.57 -8.59 -7.52
CA LYS A 13 5.13 -9.95 -7.83
C LYS A 13 3.68 -10.16 -7.45
N GLY A 14 3.28 -9.64 -6.29
CA GLY A 14 1.89 -9.71 -5.84
C GLY A 14 0.96 -9.00 -6.79
N LEU A 15 1.35 -7.82 -7.25
CA LEU A 15 0.54 -7.03 -8.18
C LEU A 15 0.38 -7.74 -9.53
N ALA A 16 1.40 -8.47 -9.97
CA ALA A 16 1.35 -9.22 -11.23
C ALA A 16 0.42 -10.43 -11.16
N ARG A 17 0.12 -10.91 -9.96
CA ARG A 17 -0.74 -12.10 -9.78
C ARG A 17 -2.22 -11.77 -9.68
N ILE A 18 -2.56 -10.52 -9.43
CA ILE A 18 -3.96 -10.13 -9.29
C ILE A 18 -4.54 -9.72 -10.64
N ASP A 19 -5.87 -9.64 -10.71
CA ASP A 19 -6.56 -9.23 -11.92
C ASP A 19 -6.06 -7.85 -12.37
N GLN A 20 -5.89 -7.70 -13.67
CA GLN A 20 -5.33 -6.49 -14.25
C GLN A 20 -6.15 -5.24 -13.92
N GLN A 21 -7.47 -5.36 -13.89
CA GLN A 21 -8.34 -4.23 -13.53
C GLN A 21 -8.16 -3.83 -12.08
N GLU A 22 -8.02 -4.82 -11.19
CA GLU A 22 -7.76 -4.57 -9.78
C GLU A 22 -6.38 -3.93 -9.58
N ALA A 23 -5.38 -4.39 -10.31
CA ALA A 23 -4.05 -3.82 -10.26
C ALA A 23 -4.05 -2.35 -10.65
N LYS A 24 -4.76 -2.01 -11.72
CA LYS A 24 -4.90 -0.62 -12.16
C LYS A 24 -5.60 0.23 -11.12
N ARG A 25 -6.63 -0.31 -10.50
CA ARG A 25 -7.38 0.38 -9.45
C ARG A 25 -6.48 0.70 -8.26
N ILE A 26 -5.68 -0.24 -7.84
CA ILE A 26 -4.74 -0.06 -6.73
C ILE A 26 -3.71 1.01 -7.06
N ILE A 27 -3.09 0.93 -8.24
CA ILE A 27 -2.08 1.90 -8.66
C ILE A 27 -2.67 3.29 -8.76
N THR A 28 -3.88 3.41 -9.31
CA THR A 28 -4.56 4.71 -9.42
C THR A 28 -4.81 5.31 -8.04
N TYR A 29 -5.26 4.50 -7.10
CA TYR A 29 -5.51 4.95 -5.74
C TYR A 29 -4.21 5.43 -5.08
N LEU A 30 -3.14 4.67 -5.22
CA LEU A 30 -1.85 5.05 -4.66
C LEU A 30 -1.36 6.38 -5.22
N ARG A 31 -1.46 6.56 -6.52
CA ARG A 31 -0.97 7.78 -7.18
C ARG A 31 -1.85 9.00 -6.93
N LYS A 32 -3.17 8.82 -6.86
CA LYS A 32 -4.09 9.95 -6.75
C LYS A 32 -4.44 10.32 -5.32
N ARG A 33 -4.39 9.35 -4.41
CA ARG A 33 -4.78 9.61 -3.02
C ARG A 33 -3.61 9.53 -2.06
N VAL A 34 -2.90 8.42 -2.09
CA VAL A 34 -1.82 8.18 -1.15
C VAL A 34 -0.65 9.12 -1.39
N ALA A 35 -0.30 9.35 -2.66
CA ALA A 35 0.81 10.23 -2.99
C ALA A 35 0.56 11.68 -2.58
N LEU A 36 -0.69 12.11 -2.49
CA LEU A 36 -1.01 13.46 -2.08
C LEU A 36 -0.99 13.62 -0.56
N ASN A 37 -1.50 12.61 0.16
CA ASN A 37 -1.49 12.65 1.63
C ASN A 37 -1.58 11.23 2.18
N PRO A 38 -0.43 10.61 2.48
CA PRO A 38 -0.39 9.20 2.89
C PRO A 38 -1.16 8.89 4.17
N ARG A 39 -1.27 9.84 5.08
CA ARG A 39 -1.93 9.59 6.37
C ARG A 39 -3.39 9.99 6.42
N GLN A 40 -3.91 10.58 5.36
CA GLN A 40 -5.31 10.98 5.30
C GLN A 40 -6.23 9.77 5.15
N CYS A 41 -5.75 8.69 4.58
CA CYS A 41 -6.51 7.45 4.43
C CYS A 41 -5.68 6.29 4.98
N GLY A 42 -6.34 5.14 5.15
CA GLY A 42 -5.69 3.99 5.74
C GLY A 42 -5.62 4.07 7.25
N LYS A 43 -4.87 3.15 7.84
CA LYS A 43 -4.71 3.07 9.29
C LYS A 43 -3.32 2.57 9.67
N ALA A 44 -2.83 3.04 10.81
CA ALA A 44 -1.60 2.52 11.40
C ALA A 44 -1.84 1.12 11.94
N LEU A 45 -0.87 0.24 11.76
CA LEU A 45 -0.94 -1.11 12.29
C LEU A 45 -0.30 -1.18 13.67
N GLN A 46 -0.68 -2.22 14.43
CA GLN A 46 -0.21 -2.40 15.78
C GLN A 46 0.41 -3.80 15.94
N GLY A 47 0.99 -4.06 17.10
CA GLY A 47 1.61 -5.35 17.39
C GLY A 47 2.88 -5.57 16.57
N ASP A 48 3.01 -6.76 16.00
CA ASP A 48 4.19 -7.13 15.24
C ASP A 48 4.39 -6.29 13.98
N LEU A 49 3.33 -5.65 13.51
CA LEU A 49 3.38 -4.79 12.31
C LEU A 49 3.40 -3.32 12.66
N SER A 50 3.69 -2.99 13.92
CA SER A 50 3.78 -1.62 14.38
C SER A 50 4.78 -0.82 13.54
N GLY A 51 4.41 0.41 13.20
CA GLY A 51 5.22 1.27 12.35
C GLY A 51 4.85 1.21 10.89
N LEU A 52 4.01 0.26 10.50
CA LEU A 52 3.54 0.15 9.13
C LEU A 52 2.13 0.73 8.99
N TRP A 53 1.74 1.00 7.75
CA TRP A 53 0.47 1.61 7.42
C TRP A 53 -0.29 0.73 6.44
N ARG A 54 -1.61 0.64 6.59
CA ARG A 54 -2.44 -0.21 5.75
C ARG A 54 -3.48 0.62 5.01
N TYR A 55 -3.59 0.38 3.72
CA TYR A 55 -4.67 0.92 2.89
C TYR A 55 -5.59 -0.21 2.47
N ARG A 56 -6.87 0.07 2.43
CA ARG A 56 -7.87 -0.88 1.94
C ARG A 56 -8.37 -0.37 0.60
N ILE A 57 -8.05 -1.10 -0.46
CA ILE A 57 -8.42 -0.74 -1.82
C ILE A 57 -9.18 -1.90 -2.44
N GLY A 58 -10.50 -1.74 -2.63
CA GLY A 58 -11.34 -2.83 -3.10
C GLY A 58 -11.27 -4.01 -2.14
N ASP A 59 -10.97 -5.19 -2.66
CA ASP A 59 -10.84 -6.41 -1.87
C ASP A 59 -9.40 -6.65 -1.40
N TYR A 60 -8.53 -5.67 -1.58
CA TYR A 60 -7.11 -5.82 -1.25
C TYR A 60 -6.70 -4.92 -0.11
N ARG A 61 -5.75 -5.39 0.67
CA ARG A 61 -5.08 -4.62 1.69
C ARG A 61 -3.65 -4.39 1.25
N VAL A 62 -3.23 -3.13 1.31
CA VAL A 62 -1.90 -2.73 0.87
C VAL A 62 -1.09 -2.32 2.09
N LEU A 63 -0.02 -3.04 2.34
CA LEU A 63 0.86 -2.79 3.48
C LEU A 63 2.02 -1.90 3.04
N CYS A 64 2.18 -0.77 3.71
CA CYS A 64 3.16 0.23 3.32
C CYS A 64 3.98 0.73 4.50
N ASP A 65 5.15 1.27 4.20
CA ASP A 65 5.98 1.99 5.14
C ASP A 65 6.06 3.45 4.67
N ILE A 66 5.57 4.36 5.50
CA ILE A 66 5.59 5.79 5.17
C ILE A 66 6.91 6.35 5.66
N LYS A 67 7.75 6.78 4.73
CA LYS A 67 9.09 7.28 5.03
C LYS A 67 9.11 8.81 4.92
N ASP A 68 8.85 9.46 6.05
CA ASP A 68 8.70 10.92 6.09
C ASP A 68 9.94 11.66 5.63
N ALA A 69 11.12 11.22 6.06
CA ALA A 69 12.37 11.90 5.70
C ALA A 69 12.64 11.88 4.21
N GLU A 70 12.13 10.87 3.51
CA GLU A 70 12.33 10.71 2.07
C GLU A 70 11.14 11.20 1.26
N VAL A 71 10.07 11.59 1.92
CA VAL A 71 8.80 11.94 1.28
C VAL A 71 8.38 10.83 0.33
N SER A 72 8.45 9.59 0.80
CA SER A 72 8.11 8.42 0.00
C SER A 72 7.27 7.43 0.77
N VAL A 73 6.53 6.62 0.04
CA VAL A 73 5.71 5.52 0.57
C VAL A 73 6.19 4.25 -0.09
N LEU A 74 6.72 3.33 0.71
CA LEU A 74 7.20 2.04 0.21
C LEU A 74 6.10 1.01 0.34
N VAL A 75 5.61 0.51 -0.79
CA VAL A 75 4.60 -0.54 -0.81
C VAL A 75 5.30 -1.88 -0.62
N ILE A 76 5.00 -2.54 0.50
CA ILE A 76 5.70 -3.75 0.91
C ILE A 76 4.99 -5.01 0.40
N ARG A 77 3.65 -5.03 0.51
CA ARG A 77 2.91 -6.24 0.24
C ARG A 77 1.44 -5.94 -0.10
N PHE A 78 0.88 -6.76 -0.99
CA PHE A 78 -0.55 -6.79 -1.26
C PHE A 78 -1.13 -8.08 -0.72
N ALA A 79 -2.32 -8.00 -0.10
CA ALA A 79 -2.99 -9.18 0.40
C ALA A 79 -4.49 -9.07 0.10
N HIS A 80 -5.09 -10.18 -0.33
CA HIS A 80 -6.53 -10.23 -0.53
C HIS A 80 -7.23 -10.19 0.83
N ARG A 81 -8.46 -9.66 0.87
CA ARG A 81 -9.21 -9.55 2.13
C ARG A 81 -9.37 -10.87 2.87
N LYS A 82 -9.30 -12.00 2.16
CA LYS A 82 -9.41 -13.32 2.74
C LYS A 82 -8.13 -13.79 3.40
N GLU A 83 -7.02 -13.11 3.15
CA GLU A 83 -5.75 -13.43 3.79
C GLU A 83 -5.69 -12.76 5.15
N VAL A 84 -5.06 -13.44 6.12
CA VAL A 84 -4.95 -12.93 7.48
C VAL A 84 -3.51 -12.53 7.73
N TYR A 85 -3.31 -11.30 8.17
CA TYR A 85 -2.00 -10.83 8.61
C TYR A 85 -1.69 -11.39 9.99
N ARG A 86 -0.51 -11.93 10.14
CA ARG A 86 -0.04 -12.40 11.43
C ARG A 86 1.43 -12.12 11.61
#